data_0d85f93e652ac8a068faba65dcfd0fa6
#
_entry.id   0d85f93e652ac8a068faba65dcfd0fa6
#
_cell.length_a   1.000
_cell.length_b   1.000
_cell.length_c   1.000
_cell.angle_alpha   90.00
_cell.angle_beta   90.00
_cell.angle_gamma   90.00
#
_symmetry.space_group_name_H-M   'P 1'
#
loop_
_entity.id
_entity.type
_entity.pdbx_description
1 polymer ?
#
loop_
_entity_poly.entity_id
_entity_poly.type
_entity_poly.pdbx_seq_one_letter_code
_entity_poly.pdbx_strand_id
1 'polypeptide(L)'
;VCGYYNAGTIEFLVENGKDFYFMEMNTRIQVEHPVTEFVTGVDLVKAQIKIASGIPLEIKQEDITISGHSIECRINAENPKLNFRPSPGKIIALHTPGGPGIRIDSAAYQGYTISPYYDSMIAKLIVYAPAREEAIMKMKWALSEFIVEGIDTNIDFQLALIKCKAFELSLIHI
;
A
#
# COMPACT_ATOMS: atom_id res chain seq x y z
N VAL A 1 25.39 -6.45 15.95
CA VAL A 1 25.17 -5.74 14.67
C VAL A 1 25.39 -6.74 13.56
N CYS A 2 24.34 -7.05 12.78
CA CYS A 2 24.34 -8.14 11.81
C CYS A 2 24.98 -7.78 10.45
N GLY A 3 25.44 -6.55 10.25
CA GLY A 3 26.04 -6.09 8.99
C GLY A 3 25.04 -5.99 7.82
N TYR A 4 23.73 -5.96 8.11
CA TYR A 4 22.70 -5.79 7.08
C TYR A 4 22.76 -4.37 6.50
N TYR A 5 22.56 -4.27 5.20
CA TYR A 5 22.43 -2.99 4.49
C TYR A 5 21.28 -3.07 3.49
N ASN A 6 20.85 -1.93 2.93
CA ASN A 6 19.68 -1.72 2.11
C ASN A 6 18.40 -1.49 2.95
N ALA A 7 17.21 -1.63 2.37
CA ALA A 7 15.95 -1.37 3.05
C ALA A 7 15.50 -2.58 3.89
N GLY A 8 14.98 -2.31 5.08
CA GLY A 8 14.40 -3.33 5.93
C GLY A 8 13.50 -2.72 6.99
N THR A 9 12.62 -3.54 7.55
CA THR A 9 11.71 -3.16 8.65
C THR A 9 11.89 -4.15 9.78
N ILE A 10 12.03 -3.63 11.00
CA ILE A 10 12.11 -4.44 12.23
C ILE A 10 10.78 -4.27 12.96
N GLU A 11 10.18 -5.38 13.35
CA GLU A 11 8.92 -5.42 14.10
C GLU A 11 9.17 -5.82 15.55
N PHE A 12 8.48 -5.14 16.45
CA PHE A 12 8.54 -5.37 17.87
C PHE A 12 7.15 -5.52 18.45
N LEU A 13 7.01 -6.42 19.43
CA LEU A 13 5.89 -6.40 20.37
C LEU A 13 6.21 -5.41 21.48
N VAL A 14 5.22 -4.62 21.90
CA VAL A 14 5.38 -3.64 22.98
C VAL A 14 4.42 -3.99 24.11
N GLU A 15 4.95 -4.22 25.32
CA GLU A 15 4.17 -4.47 26.53
C GLU A 15 4.24 -3.23 27.43
N ASN A 16 3.09 -2.85 28.01
CA ASN A 16 2.98 -1.72 28.95
C ASN A 16 3.59 -0.39 28.43
N GLY A 17 3.75 -0.23 27.13
CA GLY A 17 4.34 0.95 26.50
C GLY A 17 5.83 1.17 26.77
N LYS A 18 6.54 0.20 27.33
CA LYS A 18 7.95 0.31 27.74
C LYS A 18 8.83 -0.84 27.33
N ASP A 19 8.31 -2.06 27.38
CA ASP A 19 9.09 -3.26 27.14
C ASP A 19 8.95 -3.66 25.67
N PHE A 20 10.09 -3.78 24.97
CA PHE A 20 10.15 -4.07 23.54
C PHE A 20 10.72 -5.47 23.33
N TYR A 21 9.97 -6.33 22.64
CA TYR A 21 10.37 -7.68 22.29
C TYR A 21 10.50 -7.77 20.78
N PHE A 22 11.70 -8.13 20.30
CA PHE A 22 11.94 -8.34 18.87
C PHE A 22 11.03 -9.48 18.37
N MET A 23 10.31 -9.23 17.28
CA MET A 23 9.45 -10.22 16.63
C MET A 23 10.10 -10.73 15.36
N GLU A 24 10.31 -9.86 14.39
CA GLU A 24 10.94 -10.24 13.11
C GLU A 24 11.64 -9.07 12.43
N MET A 25 12.43 -9.39 11.41
CA MET A 25 12.97 -8.42 10.48
C MET A 25 12.60 -8.79 9.05
N ASN A 26 11.93 -7.90 8.36
CA ASN A 26 11.68 -8.00 6.93
C ASN A 26 12.86 -7.38 6.17
N THR A 27 13.73 -8.21 5.61
CA THR A 27 14.94 -7.79 4.88
C THR A 27 14.63 -7.43 3.42
N ARG A 28 13.67 -6.60 3.21
CA ARG A 28 13.13 -6.15 1.92
C ARG A 28 12.43 -4.82 2.08
N ILE A 29 12.07 -4.19 0.93
CA ILE A 29 11.12 -3.08 0.93
C ILE A 29 9.71 -3.58 1.28
N GLN A 30 8.89 -2.76 1.93
CA GLN A 30 7.51 -3.10 2.26
C GLN A 30 6.57 -2.82 1.07
N VAL A 31 5.43 -3.51 1.04
CA VAL A 31 4.40 -3.30 0.00
C VAL A 31 3.95 -1.84 -0.01
N GLU A 32 3.77 -1.25 1.16
CA GLU A 32 3.26 0.11 1.39
C GLU A 32 4.31 1.23 1.25
N HIS A 33 5.51 0.93 0.73
CA HIS A 33 6.52 1.97 0.50
C HIS A 33 6.05 3.19 -0.32
N PRO A 34 5.06 3.08 -1.24
CA PRO A 34 4.58 4.24 -1.99
C PRO A 34 3.99 5.35 -1.12
N VAL A 35 3.41 5.01 0.04
CA VAL A 35 2.93 6.00 1.01
C VAL A 35 4.09 6.87 1.50
N THR A 36 5.20 6.24 1.89
CA THR A 36 6.42 6.94 2.30
C THR A 36 6.99 7.80 1.17
N GLU A 37 7.05 7.26 -0.05
CA GLU A 37 7.54 7.98 -1.22
C GLU A 37 6.73 9.26 -1.47
N PHE A 38 5.40 9.18 -1.37
CA PHE A 38 4.54 10.35 -1.57
C PHE A 38 4.72 11.44 -0.52
N VAL A 39 4.83 11.07 0.76
CA VAL A 39 4.90 12.08 1.84
C VAL A 39 6.31 12.63 2.08
N THR A 40 7.36 11.93 1.59
CA THR A 40 8.75 12.35 1.77
C THR A 40 9.41 12.86 0.49
N GLY A 41 8.86 12.51 -0.69
CA GLY A 41 9.49 12.78 -1.98
C GLY A 41 10.70 11.90 -2.30
N VAL A 42 10.98 10.86 -1.48
CA VAL A 42 12.11 9.95 -1.66
C VAL A 42 11.70 8.75 -2.50
N ASP A 43 12.36 8.52 -3.63
CA ASP A 43 12.22 7.30 -4.44
C ASP A 43 13.02 6.16 -3.79
N LEU A 44 12.33 5.32 -3.01
CA LEU A 44 12.95 4.25 -2.24
C LEU A 44 13.52 3.14 -3.12
N VAL A 45 12.85 2.78 -4.21
CA VAL A 45 13.32 1.75 -5.15
C VAL A 45 14.58 2.20 -5.85
N LYS A 46 14.65 3.44 -6.30
CA LYS A 46 15.85 4.04 -6.89
C LYS A 46 17.01 4.09 -5.88
N ALA A 47 16.69 4.45 -4.62
CA ALA A 47 17.69 4.44 -3.55
C ALA A 47 18.25 3.03 -3.32
N GLN A 48 17.40 1.99 -3.29
CA GLN A 48 17.84 0.59 -3.17
C GLN A 48 18.77 0.17 -4.30
N ILE A 49 18.46 0.56 -5.55
CA ILE A 49 19.30 0.24 -6.72
C ILE A 49 20.67 0.93 -6.60
N LYS A 50 20.70 2.20 -6.19
CA LYS A 50 21.95 2.93 -5.95
C LYS A 50 22.80 2.25 -4.89
N ILE A 51 22.21 1.92 -3.73
CA ILE A 51 22.91 1.24 -2.63
C ILE A 51 23.46 -0.12 -3.08
N ALA A 52 22.66 -0.90 -3.81
CA ALA A 52 23.09 -2.20 -4.34
C ALA A 52 24.24 -2.07 -5.35
N SER A 53 24.36 -0.93 -6.02
CA SER A 53 25.47 -0.59 -6.93
C SER A 53 26.70 -0.05 -6.20
N GLY A 54 26.71 -0.01 -4.87
CA GLY A 54 27.81 0.49 -4.05
C GLY A 54 27.84 2.02 -3.88
N ILE A 55 26.79 2.73 -4.32
CA ILE A 55 26.67 4.18 -4.13
C ILE A 55 26.10 4.44 -2.73
N PRO A 56 26.79 5.23 -1.89
CA PRO A 56 26.30 5.57 -0.56
C PRO A 56 24.95 6.29 -0.61
N LEU A 57 24.15 6.12 0.43
CA LEU A 57 22.91 6.90 0.60
C LEU A 57 23.28 8.36 0.88
N GLU A 58 22.86 9.25 -0.01
CA GLU A 58 23.15 10.70 0.08
C GLU A 58 22.15 11.44 0.98
N ILE A 59 21.00 10.81 1.28
CA ILE A 59 19.90 11.40 2.06
C ILE A 59 20.20 11.17 3.54
N LYS A 60 20.15 12.24 4.33
CA LYS A 60 20.23 12.17 5.79
C LYS A 60 18.86 12.20 6.41
N GLN A 61 18.73 11.64 7.61
CA GLN A 61 17.45 11.63 8.34
C GLN A 61 16.91 13.04 8.60
N GLU A 62 17.80 13.99 8.87
CA GLU A 62 17.46 15.40 9.13
C GLU A 62 16.89 16.14 7.89
N ASP A 63 17.18 15.65 6.69
CA ASP A 63 16.69 16.24 5.44
C ASP A 63 15.25 15.78 5.09
N ILE A 64 14.77 14.75 5.78
CA ILE A 64 13.44 14.17 5.52
C ILE A 64 12.36 15.00 6.19
N THR A 65 11.49 15.57 5.38
CA THR A 65 10.28 16.27 5.84
C THR A 65 9.04 15.53 5.36
N ILE A 66 8.07 15.34 6.26
CA ILE A 66 6.78 14.76 5.90
C ILE A 66 5.85 15.88 5.45
N SER A 67 5.34 15.78 4.22
CA SER A 67 4.40 16.73 3.64
C SER A 67 3.14 16.03 3.17
N GLY A 68 1.98 16.60 3.51
CA GLY A 68 0.69 16.05 3.12
C GLY A 68 0.33 14.73 3.80
N HIS A 69 -0.59 14.00 3.17
CA HIS A 69 -1.11 12.74 3.65
C HIS A 69 -1.31 11.76 2.49
N SER A 70 -0.95 10.51 2.71
CA SER A 70 -1.11 9.45 1.70
C SER A 70 -1.83 8.25 2.30
N ILE A 71 -2.66 7.60 1.48
CA ILE A 71 -3.39 6.38 1.84
C ILE A 71 -3.15 5.36 0.73
N GLU A 72 -2.89 4.11 1.11
CA GLU A 72 -2.80 2.98 0.19
C GLU A 72 -3.92 1.97 0.48
N CYS A 73 -4.58 1.49 -0.58
CA CYS A 73 -5.46 0.33 -0.55
C CYS A 73 -4.85 -0.78 -1.41
N ARG A 74 -4.64 -1.95 -0.82
CA ARG A 74 -4.27 -3.17 -1.55
C ARG A 74 -5.51 -3.73 -2.21
N ILE A 75 -5.53 -3.78 -3.53
CA ILE A 75 -6.63 -4.36 -4.30
C ILE A 75 -6.33 -5.83 -4.54
N ASN A 76 -7.13 -6.69 -3.92
CA ASN A 76 -6.96 -8.13 -3.94
C ASN A 76 -8.10 -8.81 -4.70
N ALA A 77 -7.75 -9.87 -5.43
CA ALA A 77 -8.70 -10.80 -6.06
C ALA A 77 -9.29 -11.74 -4.98
N GLU A 78 -10.19 -11.21 -4.17
CA GLU A 78 -10.79 -11.88 -3.01
C GLU A 78 -12.26 -11.52 -2.88
N ASN A 79 -13.07 -12.46 -2.37
CA ASN A 79 -14.48 -12.22 -2.10
C ASN A 79 -14.71 -11.95 -0.60
N PRO A 80 -14.94 -10.69 -0.17
CA PRO A 80 -15.18 -10.34 1.23
C PRO A 80 -16.43 -11.01 1.83
N LYS A 81 -17.45 -11.31 1.02
CA LYS A 81 -18.68 -11.99 1.47
C LYS A 81 -18.44 -13.47 1.77
N LEU A 82 -17.35 -14.03 1.27
CA LEU A 82 -16.93 -15.42 1.48
C LEU A 82 -15.67 -15.50 2.35
N ASN A 83 -15.58 -14.64 3.37
CA ASN A 83 -14.46 -14.58 4.29
C ASN A 83 -13.10 -14.36 3.57
N PHE A 84 -13.07 -13.43 2.61
CA PHE A 84 -11.90 -13.08 1.80
C PHE A 84 -11.27 -14.28 1.06
N ARG A 85 -12.11 -15.24 0.66
CA ARG A 85 -11.64 -16.36 -0.15
C ARG A 85 -11.06 -15.83 -1.46
N PRO A 86 -9.86 -16.29 -1.87
CA PRO A 86 -9.26 -15.95 -3.17
C PRO A 86 -10.20 -16.21 -4.34
N SER A 87 -10.22 -15.29 -5.30
CA SER A 87 -11.01 -15.36 -6.53
C SER A 87 -10.10 -15.37 -7.76
N PRO A 88 -9.41 -16.49 -8.03
CA PRO A 88 -8.60 -16.64 -9.23
C PRO A 88 -9.50 -16.64 -10.46
N GLY A 89 -8.99 -16.17 -11.59
CA GLY A 89 -9.76 -16.13 -12.84
C GLY A 89 -9.22 -15.08 -13.81
N LYS A 90 -9.92 -14.92 -14.92
CA LYS A 90 -9.54 -13.99 -15.97
C LYS A 90 -10.23 -12.63 -15.78
N ILE A 91 -9.46 -11.57 -15.80
CA ILE A 91 -9.96 -10.19 -15.82
C ILE A 91 -10.59 -9.93 -17.20
N ILE A 92 -11.89 -9.70 -17.25
CA ILE A 92 -12.65 -9.44 -18.47
C ILE A 92 -12.57 -7.96 -18.84
N ALA A 93 -12.77 -7.07 -17.83
CA ALA A 93 -12.60 -5.64 -17.98
C ALA A 93 -11.79 -5.07 -16.82
N LEU A 94 -10.96 -4.08 -17.12
CA LEU A 94 -10.17 -3.34 -16.15
C LEU A 94 -10.21 -1.87 -16.48
N HIS A 95 -10.68 -1.06 -15.53
CA HIS A 95 -10.54 0.38 -15.55
C HIS A 95 -9.88 0.84 -14.25
N THR A 96 -8.78 1.57 -14.36
CA THR A 96 -8.06 2.12 -13.22
C THR A 96 -8.30 3.62 -13.09
N PRO A 97 -8.52 4.14 -11.88
CA PRO A 97 -8.67 5.58 -11.67
C PRO A 97 -7.37 6.32 -12.00
N GLY A 98 -7.48 7.60 -12.31
CA GLY A 98 -6.34 8.45 -12.63
C GLY A 98 -6.53 9.89 -12.15
N GLY A 99 -5.48 10.70 -12.32
CA GLY A 99 -5.50 12.12 -11.99
C GLY A 99 -4.43 12.54 -10.97
N PRO A 100 -4.36 13.84 -10.62
CA PRO A 100 -3.34 14.37 -9.74
C PRO A 100 -3.37 13.71 -8.35
N GLY A 101 -2.22 13.17 -7.91
CA GLY A 101 -2.08 12.51 -6.62
C GLY A 101 -2.74 11.13 -6.54
N ILE A 102 -2.96 10.47 -7.69
CA ILE A 102 -3.35 9.06 -7.77
C ILE A 102 -2.20 8.29 -8.42
N ARG A 103 -1.82 7.18 -7.80
CA ARG A 103 -0.83 6.23 -8.31
C ARG A 103 -1.40 4.82 -8.25
N ILE A 104 -1.18 4.06 -9.32
CA ILE A 104 -1.51 2.64 -9.40
C ILE A 104 -0.22 1.86 -9.66
N ASP A 105 0.10 0.95 -8.75
CA ASP A 105 1.17 -0.03 -8.96
C ASP A 105 0.50 -1.38 -9.24
N SER A 106 0.57 -1.85 -10.48
CA SER A 106 -0.06 -3.10 -10.91
C SER A 106 0.67 -3.71 -12.10
N ALA A 107 0.63 -5.03 -12.19
CA ALA A 107 0.98 -5.79 -13.39
C ALA A 107 -0.26 -6.31 -14.14
N ALA A 108 -1.46 -6.09 -13.60
CA ALA A 108 -2.71 -6.57 -14.19
C ALA A 108 -3.13 -5.71 -15.40
N TYR A 109 -3.76 -6.37 -16.35
CA TYR A 109 -4.34 -5.76 -17.55
C TYR A 109 -5.59 -6.54 -17.97
N GLN A 110 -6.40 -5.98 -18.84
CA GLN A 110 -7.56 -6.67 -19.39
C GLN A 110 -7.12 -7.96 -20.11
N GLY A 111 -7.69 -9.09 -19.73
CA GLY A 111 -7.32 -10.41 -20.23
C GLY A 111 -6.28 -11.15 -19.38
N TYR A 112 -5.69 -10.47 -18.37
CA TYR A 112 -4.77 -11.12 -17.42
C TYR A 112 -5.50 -12.20 -16.60
N THR A 113 -4.82 -13.31 -16.33
CA THR A 113 -5.36 -14.40 -15.51
C THR A 113 -4.68 -14.43 -14.16
N ILE A 114 -5.48 -14.25 -13.11
CA ILE A 114 -5.02 -14.36 -11.71
C ILE A 114 -4.82 -15.84 -11.38
N SER A 115 -3.60 -16.16 -11.00
CA SER A 115 -3.21 -17.53 -10.63
C SER A 115 -3.72 -17.89 -9.22
N PRO A 116 -4.19 -19.14 -9.01
CA PRO A 116 -4.54 -19.62 -7.66
C PRO A 116 -3.31 -19.98 -6.80
N TYR A 117 -2.10 -19.95 -7.37
CA TYR A 117 -0.87 -20.41 -6.71
C TYR A 117 -0.02 -19.29 -6.10
N TYR A 118 -0.41 -18.03 -6.30
CA TYR A 118 0.30 -16.86 -5.82
C TYR A 118 -0.63 -15.97 -5.02
N ASP A 119 -0.05 -14.89 -4.45
CA ASP A 119 -0.81 -13.87 -3.72
C ASP A 119 -1.96 -13.30 -4.56
N SER A 120 -3.06 -12.98 -3.90
CA SER A 120 -4.28 -12.45 -4.51
C SER A 120 -4.18 -10.96 -4.88
N MET A 121 -3.11 -10.26 -4.46
CA MET A 121 -2.95 -8.82 -4.72
C MET A 121 -2.72 -8.55 -6.20
N ILE A 122 -3.61 -7.76 -6.81
CA ILE A 122 -3.58 -7.40 -8.23
C ILE A 122 -3.14 -5.98 -8.48
N ALA A 123 -3.33 -5.10 -7.51
CA ALA A 123 -2.91 -3.71 -7.58
C ALA A 123 -2.72 -3.10 -6.19
N LYS A 124 -1.95 -2.00 -6.15
CA LYS A 124 -1.98 -1.04 -5.07
C LYS A 124 -2.57 0.26 -5.62
N LEU A 125 -3.59 0.77 -4.97
CA LEU A 125 -4.15 2.09 -5.23
C LEU A 125 -3.63 3.02 -4.15
N ILE A 126 -2.87 4.02 -4.52
CA ILE A 126 -2.27 4.98 -3.61
C ILE A 126 -2.76 6.39 -3.97
N VAL A 127 -3.17 7.15 -2.97
CA VAL A 127 -3.56 8.55 -3.12
C VAL A 127 -2.69 9.45 -2.26
N TYR A 128 -2.52 10.69 -2.70
CA TYR A 128 -1.86 11.75 -1.96
C TYR A 128 -2.70 13.03 -2.00
N ALA A 129 -2.74 13.76 -0.88
CA ALA A 129 -3.34 15.09 -0.78
C ALA A 129 -2.62 15.92 0.30
N PRO A 130 -2.78 17.25 0.32
CA PRO A 130 -2.20 18.11 1.36
C PRO A 130 -2.71 17.80 2.78
N ALA A 131 -3.98 17.36 2.92
CA ALA A 131 -4.60 17.04 4.19
C ALA A 131 -5.21 15.63 4.19
N ARG A 132 -5.39 15.05 5.40
CA ARG A 132 -5.93 13.70 5.58
C ARG A 132 -7.35 13.58 5.04
N GLU A 133 -8.21 14.56 5.31
CA GLU A 133 -9.59 14.59 4.86
C GLU A 133 -9.69 14.58 3.33
N GLU A 134 -8.80 15.32 2.67
CA GLU A 134 -8.72 15.35 1.21
C GLU A 134 -8.21 14.02 0.65
N ALA A 135 -7.24 13.38 1.31
CA ALA A 135 -6.76 12.06 0.92
C ALA A 135 -7.86 11.00 1.06
N ILE A 136 -8.65 11.03 2.15
CA ILE A 136 -9.82 10.16 2.34
C ILE A 136 -10.85 10.38 1.23
N MET A 137 -11.17 11.62 0.91
CA MET A 137 -12.13 11.96 -0.14
C MET A 137 -11.65 11.47 -1.51
N LYS A 138 -10.37 11.68 -1.82
CA LYS A 138 -9.73 11.21 -3.05
C LYS A 138 -9.71 9.68 -3.13
N MET A 139 -9.45 8.97 -2.04
CA MET A 139 -9.49 7.51 -1.99
C MET A 139 -10.91 6.97 -2.22
N LYS A 140 -11.92 7.58 -1.59
CA LYS A 140 -13.35 7.23 -1.83
C LYS A 140 -13.70 7.34 -3.31
N TRP A 141 -13.25 8.41 -3.95
CA TRP A 141 -13.50 8.67 -5.36
C TRP A 141 -12.76 7.68 -6.25
N ALA A 142 -11.46 7.50 -6.02
CA ALA A 142 -10.64 6.58 -6.80
C ALA A 142 -11.13 5.12 -6.71
N LEU A 143 -11.53 4.65 -5.51
CA LEU A 143 -12.12 3.32 -5.35
C LEU A 143 -13.47 3.19 -6.09
N SER A 144 -14.27 4.26 -6.18
CA SER A 144 -15.55 4.25 -6.90
C SER A 144 -15.39 4.19 -8.42
N GLU A 145 -14.24 4.63 -8.94
CA GLU A 145 -13.90 4.56 -10.37
C GLU A 145 -13.18 3.27 -10.74
N PHE A 146 -12.64 2.53 -9.76
CA PHE A 146 -11.85 1.34 -10.03
C PHE A 146 -12.77 0.16 -10.38
N ILE A 147 -12.74 -0.28 -11.62
CA ILE A 147 -13.58 -1.38 -12.12
C ILE A 147 -12.72 -2.58 -12.48
N VAL A 148 -13.08 -3.74 -11.93
CA VAL A 148 -12.50 -5.04 -12.28
C VAL A 148 -13.65 -6.01 -12.48
N GLU A 149 -13.76 -6.58 -13.67
CA GLU A 149 -14.80 -7.57 -13.99
C GLU A 149 -14.17 -8.93 -14.32
N GLY A 150 -14.92 -10.00 -14.05
CA GLY A 150 -14.52 -11.39 -14.30
C GLY A 150 -13.99 -12.12 -13.08
N ILE A 151 -13.66 -11.40 -12.02
CA ILE A 151 -13.24 -11.92 -10.71
C ILE A 151 -13.88 -11.10 -9.59
N ASP A 152 -13.98 -11.67 -8.39
CA ASP A 152 -14.33 -10.90 -7.20
C ASP A 152 -13.11 -10.12 -6.71
N THR A 153 -13.34 -8.93 -6.14
CA THR A 153 -12.31 -8.11 -5.53
C THR A 153 -12.77 -7.54 -4.20
N ASN A 154 -11.81 -7.06 -3.40
CA ASN A 154 -12.08 -6.39 -2.13
C ASN A 154 -12.39 -4.88 -2.27
N ILE A 155 -12.57 -4.35 -3.49
CA ILE A 155 -12.77 -2.90 -3.74
C ILE A 155 -13.96 -2.35 -2.94
N ASP A 156 -15.12 -3.00 -3.00
CA ASP A 156 -16.32 -2.56 -2.28
C ASP A 156 -16.12 -2.56 -0.76
N PHE A 157 -15.39 -3.55 -0.24
CA PHE A 157 -15.03 -3.61 1.17
C PHE A 157 -14.11 -2.46 1.56
N GLN A 158 -13.07 -2.18 0.77
CA GLN A 158 -12.18 -1.04 0.99
C GLN A 158 -12.95 0.29 0.97
N LEU A 159 -13.87 0.45 0.01
CA LEU A 159 -14.71 1.64 -0.07
C LEU A 159 -15.62 1.80 1.16
N ALA A 160 -16.21 0.70 1.65
CA ALA A 160 -17.02 0.71 2.87
C ALA A 160 -16.17 1.08 4.10
N LEU A 161 -14.94 0.54 4.20
CA LEU A 161 -14.01 0.85 5.27
C LEU A 161 -13.61 2.33 5.27
N ILE A 162 -13.24 2.88 4.12
CA ILE A 162 -12.85 4.30 3.99
C ILE A 162 -14.03 5.24 4.28
N LYS A 163 -15.27 4.81 4.04
CA LYS A 163 -16.49 5.56 4.40
C LYS A 163 -16.87 5.46 5.88
N CYS A 164 -16.27 4.52 6.62
CA CYS A 164 -16.58 4.33 8.03
C CYS A 164 -16.12 5.54 8.85
N LYS A 165 -17.01 6.02 9.73
CA LYS A 165 -16.73 7.16 10.60
C LYS A 165 -15.53 6.91 11.53
N ALA A 166 -15.34 5.67 11.98
CA ALA A 166 -14.18 5.30 12.78
C ALA A 166 -12.86 5.56 12.03
N PHE A 167 -12.82 5.23 10.72
CA PHE A 167 -11.64 5.50 9.89
C PHE A 167 -11.42 7.02 9.71
N GLU A 168 -12.50 7.79 9.47
CA GLU A 168 -12.41 9.26 9.37
C GLU A 168 -11.85 9.89 10.66
N LEU A 169 -12.25 9.38 11.81
CA LEU A 169 -11.80 9.87 13.12
C LEU A 169 -10.43 9.32 13.53
N SER A 170 -9.75 8.56 12.69
CA SER A 170 -8.48 7.87 13.03
C SER A 170 -8.59 6.96 14.27
N LEU A 171 -9.74 6.38 14.51
CA LEU A 171 -9.93 5.43 15.61
C LEU A 171 -9.35 4.10 15.19
N ILE A 172 -8.32 3.67 15.90
CA ILE A 172 -7.74 2.34 15.76
C ILE A 172 -8.49 1.44 16.75
N HIS A 173 -9.10 0.40 16.23
CA HIS A 173 -9.67 -0.66 17.08
C HIS A 173 -8.52 -1.60 17.44
N ILE A 174 -8.12 -1.50 18.68
CA ILE A 174 -7.16 -2.43 19.31
C ILE A 174 -7.95 -3.49 20.05
#